data_9a8b2b98427b6a2681213413f084ea02
#
_entry.id   9a8b2b98427b6a2681213413f084ea02
#
_cell.length_a   1.000
_cell.length_b   1.000
_cell.length_c   1.000
_cell.angle_alpha   90.00
_cell.angle_beta   90.00
_cell.angle_gamma   90.00
#
_symmetry.space_group_name_H-M   'P 1'
#
loop_
_entity.id
_entity.type
_entity.pdbx_description
1 polymer ?
#
loop_
_entity_poly.entity_id
_entity_poly.type
_entity_poly.pdbx_seq_one_letter_code
_entity_poly.pdbx_strand_id
1 'polypeptide(L)'
;MLSILSIPLDENSSFIKGCAKGPSSIINAFYSESSNMFSENGYNCDNKQVCVLDKFELQSGKLAIAQIQKAVEKELAQRNKVISIGGDHSITYPIIEAYANNYESLNILHFDAHPDLYNNFDNNPYSHASPFARIMEKSLVKRLVQVGIRTLNNHQREQVE
;
A
#
# COMPACT_ATOMS: atom_id res chain seq x y z
N MET A 1 0.25 -19.09 -2.38
CA MET A 1 -1.07 -18.57 -2.75
C MET A 1 -0.95 -17.05 -2.96
N LEU A 2 -1.83 -16.42 -3.73
CA LEU A 2 -1.91 -14.98 -3.90
C LEU A 2 -3.07 -14.44 -3.05
N SER A 3 -2.79 -13.51 -2.16
CA SER A 3 -3.80 -12.81 -1.36
C SER A 3 -4.00 -11.40 -1.88
N ILE A 4 -5.22 -11.02 -2.19
CA ILE A 4 -5.59 -9.65 -2.56
C ILE A 4 -6.24 -9.02 -1.33
N LEU A 5 -5.57 -8.04 -0.73
CA LEU A 5 -5.99 -7.38 0.49
C LEU A 5 -6.60 -6.01 0.18
N SER A 6 -7.89 -5.86 0.47
CA SER A 6 -8.63 -4.61 0.29
C SER A 6 -8.49 -3.73 1.54
N ILE A 7 -7.89 -2.55 1.42
CA ILE A 7 -7.55 -1.66 2.55
C ILE A 7 -8.25 -0.31 2.37
N PRO A 8 -9.48 -0.14 2.85
CA PRO A 8 -10.31 1.04 2.62
C PRO A 8 -9.99 2.20 3.60
N LEU A 9 -8.75 2.69 3.61
CA LEU A 9 -8.32 3.82 4.43
C LEU A 9 -8.26 5.09 3.58
N ASP A 10 -8.84 6.21 4.06
CA ASP A 10 -8.68 7.54 3.45
C ASP A 10 -8.62 8.69 4.46
N GLU A 11 -8.45 8.37 5.74
CA GLU A 11 -8.42 9.40 6.79
C GLU A 11 -7.20 10.34 6.68
N ASN A 12 -6.13 9.89 6.04
CA ASN A 12 -4.88 10.63 5.88
C ASN A 12 -4.76 11.39 4.55
N SER A 13 -5.81 11.37 3.72
CA SER A 13 -5.90 12.21 2.52
C SER A 13 -6.06 13.67 2.92
N SER A 14 -5.24 14.56 2.31
CA SER A 14 -5.20 15.99 2.65
C SER A 14 -6.23 16.84 1.91
N PHE A 15 -6.79 16.39 0.79
CA PHE A 15 -7.66 17.19 -0.05
C PHE A 15 -9.07 16.61 -0.16
N ILE A 16 -9.28 15.54 -0.91
CA ILE A 16 -10.60 14.94 -1.12
C ILE A 16 -10.63 13.54 -0.52
N LYS A 17 -11.65 13.27 0.29
CA LYS A 17 -11.97 11.92 0.78
C LYS A 17 -12.75 11.13 -0.27
N GLY A 18 -12.75 9.79 -0.13
CA GLY A 18 -13.54 8.89 -0.97
C GLY A 18 -12.73 7.80 -1.63
N CYS A 19 -11.39 7.86 -1.61
CA CYS A 19 -10.54 6.80 -2.15
C CYS A 19 -10.70 5.46 -1.40
N ALA A 20 -11.20 5.46 -0.17
CA ALA A 20 -11.59 4.23 0.56
C ALA A 20 -12.64 3.38 -0.18
N LYS A 21 -13.38 3.95 -1.14
CA LYS A 21 -14.32 3.22 -1.99
C LYS A 21 -13.64 2.47 -3.15
N GLY A 22 -12.39 2.84 -3.47
CA GLY A 22 -11.63 2.26 -4.56
C GLY A 22 -11.49 0.74 -4.47
N PRO A 23 -11.01 0.19 -3.34
CA PRO A 23 -10.82 -1.24 -3.19
C PRO A 23 -12.07 -2.06 -3.50
N SER A 24 -13.22 -1.72 -2.92
CA SER A 24 -14.47 -2.44 -3.16
C SER A 24 -14.94 -2.32 -4.61
N SER A 25 -14.76 -1.17 -5.24
CA SER A 25 -15.10 -0.96 -6.64
C SER A 25 -14.25 -1.83 -7.56
N ILE A 26 -12.95 -1.94 -7.29
CA ILE A 26 -12.03 -2.79 -8.05
C ILE A 26 -12.40 -4.28 -7.89
N ILE A 27 -12.67 -4.72 -6.65
CA ILE A 27 -13.03 -6.11 -6.38
C ILE A 27 -14.38 -6.45 -7.02
N ASN A 28 -15.37 -5.56 -6.97
CA ASN A 28 -16.65 -5.76 -7.65
C ASN A 28 -16.47 -5.86 -9.17
N ALA A 29 -15.62 -5.03 -9.76
CA ALA A 29 -15.30 -5.11 -11.18
C ALA A 29 -14.60 -6.44 -11.54
N PHE A 30 -13.68 -6.90 -10.68
CA PHE A 30 -12.96 -8.16 -10.87
C PHE A 30 -13.91 -9.37 -10.96
N TYR A 31 -14.98 -9.39 -10.16
CA TYR A 31 -15.98 -10.46 -10.15
C TYR A 31 -17.22 -10.15 -11.01
N SER A 32 -17.23 -9.09 -11.79
CA SER A 32 -18.36 -8.74 -12.65
C SER A 32 -18.45 -9.65 -13.89
N GLU A 33 -19.62 -9.74 -14.47
CA GLU A 33 -19.85 -10.50 -15.72
C GLU A 33 -19.05 -9.96 -16.92
N SER A 34 -18.59 -8.71 -16.84
CA SER A 34 -17.76 -8.09 -17.88
C SER A 34 -16.26 -8.42 -17.71
N SER A 35 -15.86 -9.08 -16.62
CA SER A 35 -14.47 -9.43 -16.35
C SER A 35 -14.11 -10.77 -16.97
N ASN A 36 -12.93 -10.83 -17.59
CA ASN A 36 -12.32 -12.09 -18.01
C ASN A 36 -11.35 -12.55 -16.90
N MET A 37 -11.66 -13.70 -16.29
CA MET A 37 -10.86 -14.28 -15.21
C MET A 37 -9.56 -14.96 -15.67
N PHE A 38 -9.21 -14.89 -16.94
CA PHE A 38 -7.97 -15.42 -17.47
C PHE A 38 -6.93 -14.31 -17.67
N SER A 39 -5.72 -14.54 -17.19
CA SER A 39 -4.57 -13.69 -17.50
C SER A 39 -4.18 -13.80 -18.99
N GLU A 40 -3.36 -12.87 -19.47
CA GLU A 40 -2.81 -12.89 -20.83
C GLU A 40 -2.09 -14.22 -21.17
N ASN A 41 -1.54 -14.89 -20.18
CA ASN A 41 -0.85 -16.19 -20.33
C ASN A 41 -1.83 -17.38 -20.14
N GLY A 42 -3.14 -17.17 -20.16
CA GLY A 42 -4.15 -18.21 -20.02
C GLY A 42 -4.31 -18.80 -18.62
N TYR A 43 -3.76 -18.17 -17.59
CA TYR A 43 -3.95 -18.61 -16.20
C TYR A 43 -5.32 -18.18 -15.70
N ASN A 44 -6.09 -19.13 -15.19
CA ASN A 44 -7.38 -18.83 -14.59
C ASN A 44 -7.20 -18.29 -13.17
N CYS A 45 -7.57 -17.02 -12.94
CA CYS A 45 -7.51 -16.34 -11.65
C CYS A 45 -8.68 -16.70 -10.72
N ASP A 46 -9.76 -17.30 -11.25
CA ASP A 46 -10.87 -17.80 -10.44
C ASP A 46 -10.56 -19.23 -9.94
N ASN A 47 -9.59 -19.33 -9.05
CA ASN A 47 -9.19 -20.60 -8.47
C ASN A 47 -8.78 -20.44 -7.00
N LYS A 48 -8.59 -21.59 -6.32
CA LYS A 48 -8.22 -21.64 -4.89
C LYS A 48 -6.84 -21.04 -4.57
N GLN A 49 -6.06 -20.64 -5.57
CA GLN A 49 -4.74 -20.02 -5.36
C GLN A 49 -4.82 -18.49 -5.25
N VAL A 50 -5.98 -17.90 -5.58
CA VAL A 50 -6.26 -16.47 -5.40
C VAL A 50 -7.32 -16.33 -4.32
N CYS A 51 -7.00 -15.58 -3.29
CA CYS A 51 -7.91 -15.29 -2.18
C CYS A 51 -8.09 -13.78 -2.04
N VAL A 52 -9.33 -13.33 -2.12
CA VAL A 52 -9.67 -11.91 -1.91
C VAL A 52 -10.12 -11.71 -0.46
N LEU A 53 -9.45 -10.79 0.23
CA LEU A 53 -9.73 -10.38 1.61
C LEU A 53 -10.36 -8.99 1.58
N ASP A 54 -11.65 -8.93 1.35
CA ASP A 54 -12.42 -7.69 1.11
C ASP A 54 -13.12 -7.14 2.36
N LYS A 55 -13.18 -7.91 3.45
CA LYS A 55 -13.84 -7.53 4.70
C LYS A 55 -12.82 -7.07 5.74
N PHE A 56 -12.28 -5.90 5.52
CA PHE A 56 -11.29 -5.33 6.42
C PHE A 56 -11.85 -4.05 7.06
N GLU A 57 -12.41 -4.20 8.27
CA GLU A 57 -12.89 -3.07 9.06
C GLU A 57 -11.73 -2.42 9.79
N LEU A 58 -11.35 -1.23 9.35
CA LEU A 58 -10.29 -0.44 9.96
C LEU A 58 -10.84 0.46 11.06
N GLN A 59 -10.12 0.53 12.15
CA GLN A 59 -10.24 1.59 13.14
C GLN A 59 -9.57 2.87 12.63
N SER A 60 -9.43 3.89 13.47
CA SER A 60 -8.83 5.15 13.09
C SER A 60 -7.39 5.30 13.62
N GLY A 61 -6.60 6.16 12.99
CA GLY A 61 -5.28 6.59 13.43
C GLY A 61 -4.28 5.44 13.55
N LYS A 62 -3.51 5.44 14.64
CA LYS A 62 -2.48 4.41 14.87
C LYS A 62 -3.02 2.98 14.94
N LEU A 63 -4.29 2.82 15.29
CA LEU A 63 -4.90 1.50 15.32
C LEU A 63 -5.12 0.94 13.91
N ALA A 64 -5.53 1.79 12.95
CA ALA A 64 -5.62 1.40 11.55
C ALA A 64 -4.26 0.96 11.00
N ILE A 65 -3.20 1.72 11.29
CA ILE A 65 -1.83 1.38 10.90
C ILE A 65 -1.43 0.00 11.42
N ALA A 66 -1.65 -0.25 12.72
CA ALA A 66 -1.32 -1.54 13.33
C ALA A 66 -2.16 -2.72 12.76
N GLN A 67 -3.43 -2.46 12.43
CA GLN A 67 -4.31 -3.46 11.82
C GLN A 67 -3.85 -3.83 10.40
N ILE A 68 -3.47 -2.84 9.58
CA ILE A 68 -2.94 -3.06 8.23
C ILE A 68 -1.66 -3.89 8.30
N GLN A 69 -0.71 -3.49 9.16
CA GLN A 69 0.53 -4.23 9.35
C GLN A 69 0.27 -5.70 9.72
N LYS A 70 -0.55 -5.95 10.74
CA LYS A 70 -0.90 -7.31 11.18
C LYS A 70 -1.59 -8.14 10.08
N ALA A 71 -2.45 -7.52 9.29
CA ALA A 71 -3.13 -8.23 8.21
C ALA A 71 -2.14 -8.71 7.14
N VAL A 72 -1.18 -7.85 6.75
CA VAL A 72 -0.12 -8.23 5.81
C VAL A 72 0.81 -9.29 6.42
N GLU A 73 1.27 -9.11 7.66
CA GLU A 73 2.11 -10.09 8.37
C GLU A 73 1.47 -11.47 8.42
N LYS A 74 0.17 -11.55 8.67
CA LYS A 74 -0.59 -12.80 8.68
C LYS A 74 -0.50 -13.55 7.36
N GLU A 75 -0.62 -12.84 6.24
CA GLU A 75 -0.53 -13.43 4.91
C GLU A 75 0.91 -13.85 4.58
N LEU A 76 1.89 -13.03 4.93
CA LEU A 76 3.31 -13.34 4.73
C LEU A 76 3.76 -14.55 5.55
N ALA A 77 3.27 -14.70 6.80
CA ALA A 77 3.55 -15.86 7.64
C ALA A 77 3.04 -17.18 7.02
N GLN A 78 1.99 -17.12 6.21
CA GLN A 78 1.50 -18.24 5.41
C GLN A 78 2.25 -18.45 4.10
N ARG A 79 3.30 -17.66 3.85
CA ARG A 79 4.07 -17.62 2.58
C ARG A 79 3.23 -17.23 1.37
N ASN A 80 2.17 -16.48 1.59
CA ASN A 80 1.37 -15.90 0.51
C ASN A 80 2.09 -14.70 -0.09
N LYS A 81 1.89 -14.49 -1.39
CA LYS A 81 2.19 -13.21 -2.03
C LYS A 81 1.00 -12.28 -1.83
N VAL A 82 1.25 -11.01 -1.54
CA VAL A 82 0.18 -10.05 -1.23
C VAL A 82 0.14 -8.96 -2.28
N ILE A 83 -1.07 -8.72 -2.82
CA ILE A 83 -1.42 -7.51 -3.54
C ILE A 83 -2.31 -6.68 -2.62
N SER A 84 -1.90 -5.47 -2.29
CA SER A 84 -2.69 -4.54 -1.49
C SER A 84 -3.38 -3.54 -2.42
N ILE A 85 -4.71 -3.46 -2.33
CA ILE A 85 -5.51 -2.45 -3.03
C ILE A 85 -5.96 -1.45 -1.99
N GLY A 86 -5.49 -0.21 -2.13
CA GLY A 86 -5.66 0.81 -1.12
C GLY A 86 -6.69 1.86 -1.42
N GLY A 87 -6.92 2.62 -0.40
CA GLY A 87 -7.48 3.95 -0.39
C GLY A 87 -6.38 5.00 -0.59
N ASP A 88 -6.02 5.77 0.45
CA ASP A 88 -4.94 6.73 0.35
C ASP A 88 -3.54 6.09 0.51
N HIS A 89 -2.50 6.83 0.12
CA HIS A 89 -1.14 6.30 0.05
C HIS A 89 -0.49 6.05 1.42
N SER A 90 -1.09 6.50 2.52
CA SER A 90 -0.56 6.25 3.88
C SER A 90 -0.48 4.77 4.24
N ILE A 91 -1.29 3.92 3.58
CA ILE A 91 -1.27 2.47 3.79
C ILE A 91 0.07 1.83 3.42
N THR A 92 0.87 2.48 2.58
CA THR A 92 2.16 1.94 2.11
C THR A 92 3.14 1.75 3.27
N TYR A 93 3.17 2.69 4.22
CA TYR A 93 4.07 2.57 5.37
C TYR A 93 3.85 1.29 6.19
N PRO A 94 2.66 0.99 6.74
CA PRO A 94 2.44 -0.24 7.50
C PRO A 94 2.58 -1.52 6.67
N ILE A 95 2.31 -1.48 5.37
CA ILE A 95 2.54 -2.61 4.47
C ILE A 95 4.04 -2.91 4.39
N ILE A 96 4.88 -1.92 4.13
CA ILE A 96 6.34 -2.10 4.02
C ILE A 96 6.94 -2.50 5.38
N GLU A 97 6.42 -1.96 6.49
CA GLU A 97 6.85 -2.38 7.84
C GLU A 97 6.57 -3.88 8.07
N ALA A 98 5.42 -4.39 7.63
CA ALA A 98 5.12 -5.83 7.68
C ALA A 98 6.10 -6.66 6.83
N TYR A 99 6.44 -6.20 5.62
CA TYR A 99 7.43 -6.86 4.78
C TYR A 99 8.82 -6.83 5.42
N ALA A 100 9.24 -5.70 6.01
CA ALA A 100 10.55 -5.57 6.66
C ALA A 100 10.70 -6.51 7.87
N ASN A 101 9.61 -6.81 8.57
CA ASN A 101 9.60 -7.78 9.66
C ASN A 101 9.74 -9.24 9.18
N ASN A 102 9.51 -9.51 7.89
CA ASN A 102 9.52 -10.87 7.33
C ASN A 102 10.69 -11.13 6.37
N TYR A 103 11.40 -10.10 5.91
CA TYR A 103 12.49 -10.22 4.94
C TYR A 103 13.70 -9.41 5.38
N GLU A 104 14.89 -9.99 5.32
CA GLU A 104 16.14 -9.35 5.74
C GLU A 104 16.56 -8.16 4.87
N SER A 105 16.13 -8.12 3.63
CA SER A 105 16.51 -7.06 2.71
C SER A 105 15.40 -6.77 1.72
N LEU A 106 14.94 -5.53 1.71
CA LEU A 106 13.92 -5.05 0.80
C LEU A 106 14.46 -3.95 -0.10
N ASN A 107 13.97 -3.91 -1.32
CA ASN A 107 14.09 -2.78 -2.22
C ASN A 107 12.69 -2.42 -2.71
N ILE A 108 12.43 -1.12 -2.86
CA ILE A 108 11.17 -0.61 -3.38
C ILE A 108 11.41 -0.01 -4.76
N LEU A 109 10.54 -0.35 -5.71
CA LEU A 109 10.36 0.35 -6.96
C LEU A 109 8.99 1.05 -6.92
N HIS A 110 8.99 2.37 -6.90
CA HIS A 110 7.81 3.21 -6.75
C HIS A 110 7.55 3.99 -8.05
N PHE A 111 6.35 3.81 -8.61
CA PHE A 111 5.89 4.55 -9.78
C PHE A 111 4.86 5.57 -9.36
N ASP A 112 5.23 6.84 -9.33
CA ASP A 112 4.37 7.94 -8.91
C ASP A 112 4.85 9.28 -9.48
N ALA A 113 3.97 10.28 -9.46
CA ALA A 113 4.29 11.67 -9.74
C ALA A 113 4.92 12.40 -8.55
N HIS A 114 4.72 11.89 -7.34
CA HIS A 114 5.11 12.48 -6.07
C HIS A 114 6.10 11.57 -5.31
N PRO A 115 7.13 12.14 -4.66
CA PRO A 115 8.09 11.33 -3.89
C PRO A 115 7.56 10.88 -2.53
N ASP A 116 6.55 11.56 -1.98
CA ASP A 116 5.90 11.30 -0.67
C ASP A 116 6.89 11.14 0.49
N LEU A 117 7.84 12.10 0.52
CA LEU A 117 8.96 12.22 1.47
C LEU A 117 8.79 13.39 2.45
N TYR A 118 7.57 13.87 2.71
CA TYR A 118 7.37 14.87 3.74
C TYR A 118 7.58 14.27 5.13
N ASN A 119 8.33 14.93 6.00
CA ASN A 119 8.43 14.55 7.41
C ASN A 119 7.07 14.50 8.09
N ASN A 120 6.26 15.51 7.82
CA ASN A 120 4.85 15.55 8.13
C ASN A 120 4.16 16.45 7.11
N PHE A 121 2.89 16.22 6.88
CA PHE A 121 2.07 17.06 6.04
C PHE A 121 0.77 17.39 6.80
N ASP A 122 0.43 18.67 6.92
CA ASP A 122 -0.67 19.18 7.75
C ASP A 122 -0.59 18.70 9.22
N ASN A 123 0.62 18.71 9.82
CA ASN A 123 0.92 18.20 11.16
C ASN A 123 0.61 16.70 11.35
N ASN A 124 0.48 15.94 10.28
CA ASN A 124 0.27 14.51 10.30
C ASN A 124 1.51 13.77 9.77
N PRO A 125 2.31 13.10 10.62
CA PRO A 125 3.46 12.31 10.17
C PRO A 125 3.07 11.04 9.42
N TYR A 126 1.81 10.63 9.51
CA TYR A 126 1.25 9.50 8.77
C TYR A 126 0.37 9.92 7.60
N SER A 127 0.53 11.15 7.12
CA SER A 127 -0.14 11.64 5.92
C SER A 127 0.15 10.76 4.70
N HIS A 128 -0.77 10.78 3.73
CA HIS A 128 -0.57 10.13 2.44
C HIS A 128 0.68 10.63 1.70
N ALA A 129 1.19 11.83 2.03
CA ALA A 129 2.40 12.43 1.45
C ALA A 129 3.70 12.08 2.21
N SER A 130 3.63 11.20 3.23
CA SER A 130 4.75 10.92 4.13
C SER A 130 5.16 9.45 4.28
N PRO A 131 4.60 8.49 3.53
CA PRO A 131 4.89 7.07 3.78
C PRO A 131 6.36 6.73 3.59
N PHE A 132 7.02 7.28 2.57
CA PHE A 132 8.43 6.99 2.31
C PHE A 132 9.38 7.69 3.30
N ALA A 133 9.01 8.84 3.87
CA ALA A 133 9.76 9.40 4.98
C ALA A 133 9.78 8.43 6.16
N ARG A 134 8.63 7.90 6.55
CA ARG A 134 8.54 6.89 7.65
C ARG A 134 9.34 5.62 7.37
N ILE A 135 9.29 5.13 6.13
CA ILE A 135 10.00 3.93 5.69
C ILE A 135 11.53 4.15 5.77
N MET A 136 12.01 5.29 5.27
CA MET A 136 13.46 5.57 5.22
C MET A 136 14.02 5.92 6.59
N GLU A 137 13.33 6.70 7.42
CA GLU A 137 13.75 7.00 8.79
C GLU A 137 13.96 5.74 9.65
N LYS A 138 13.11 4.74 9.46
CA LYS A 138 13.21 3.46 10.17
C LYS A 138 14.17 2.47 9.50
N SER A 139 14.81 2.85 8.39
CA SER A 139 15.68 1.96 7.61
C SER A 139 15.02 0.62 7.26
N LEU A 140 13.72 0.66 6.94
CA LEU A 140 12.95 -0.55 6.62
C LEU A 140 13.35 -1.18 5.27
N VAL A 141 13.97 -0.39 4.40
CA VAL A 141 14.39 -0.85 3.07
C VAL A 141 15.82 -0.44 2.79
N LYS A 142 16.52 -1.24 1.99
CA LYS A 142 17.89 -0.97 1.57
C LYS A 142 17.95 0.09 0.47
N ARG A 143 16.95 0.12 -0.41
CA ARG A 143 16.89 1.05 -1.54
C ARG A 143 15.43 1.41 -1.85
N LEU A 144 15.19 2.69 -2.08
CA LEU A 144 13.98 3.23 -2.69
C LEU A 144 14.34 3.81 -4.06
N VAL A 145 13.73 3.28 -5.12
CA VAL A 145 13.85 3.81 -6.48
C VAL A 145 12.49 4.37 -6.89
N GLN A 146 12.45 5.65 -7.21
CA GLN A 146 11.21 6.33 -7.59
C GLN A 146 11.27 6.76 -9.06
N VAL A 147 10.23 6.44 -9.81
CA VAL A 147 10.13 6.66 -11.25
C VAL A 147 8.87 7.49 -11.57
N GLY A 148 9.02 8.51 -12.38
CA GLY A 148 7.91 9.38 -12.80
C GLY A 148 7.72 10.63 -11.95
N ILE A 149 8.60 10.87 -10.97
CA ILE A 149 8.53 12.03 -10.09
C ILE A 149 8.60 13.33 -10.88
N ARG A 150 7.61 14.21 -10.70
CA ARG A 150 7.53 15.52 -11.33
C ARG A 150 7.23 16.67 -10.38
N THR A 151 7.09 16.38 -9.07
CA THR A 151 6.81 17.36 -8.03
C THR A 151 7.80 17.20 -6.89
N LEU A 152 9.01 17.72 -7.06
CA LEU A 152 10.05 17.64 -6.05
C LEU A 152 10.39 19.05 -5.56
N ASN A 153 10.03 19.37 -4.32
CA ASN A 153 10.39 20.63 -3.67
C ASN A 153 11.71 20.54 -2.89
N ASN A 154 12.19 21.66 -2.35
CA ASN A 154 13.47 21.72 -1.65
C ASN A 154 13.52 20.78 -0.43
N HIS A 155 12.46 20.77 0.39
CA HIS A 155 12.39 19.88 1.55
C HIS A 155 12.52 18.39 1.15
N GLN A 156 11.84 17.99 0.09
CA GLN A 156 11.91 16.62 -0.41
C GLN A 156 13.27 16.27 -1.06
N ARG A 157 13.96 17.27 -1.65
CA ARG A 157 15.34 17.09 -2.16
C ARG A 157 16.30 16.78 -1.02
N GLU A 158 16.20 17.51 0.09
CA GLU A 158 17.01 17.29 1.28
C GLU A 158 16.83 15.88 1.88
N GLN A 159 15.68 15.23 1.65
CA GLN A 159 15.40 13.87 2.10
C GLN A 159 16.04 12.78 1.20
N VAL A 160 16.45 13.13 -0.01
CA VAL A 160 17.02 12.20 -0.99
C VAL A 160 18.55 12.15 -0.93
N GLU A 161 19.18 13.22 -0.46
CA GLU A 161 20.63 13.36 -0.27
C GLU A 161 21.12 12.68 1.02
#